data_8455354d887eb61d5616509271bd3b5f
#
_entry.id   8455354d887eb61d5616509271bd3b5f
#
_cell.length_a   1.000
_cell.length_b   1.000
_cell.length_c   1.000
_cell.angle_alpha   90.00
_cell.angle_beta   90.00
_cell.angle_gamma   90.00
#
_symmetry.space_group_name_H-M   'P 1'
#
loop_
_entity.id
_entity.type
_entity.pdbx_description
1 polymer ?
#
loop_
_entity_poly.entity_id
_entity_poly.type
_entity_poly.pdbx_seq_one_letter_code
_entity_poly.pdbx_strand_id
1 'polypeptide(L)'
;MYPLDYEEFRWAMGDTASIPLLKQFFDKRLMLGQAHRTKMRELRLYMLVGGMPQAVKEYLETNNLSMVDLVKRDIIRLYLDDFQKIDPSRRIEQLFLNIPAQLNQNSNRYKPYSVVGSVDTNKLQGLLREMEDSKTVLFAYHSNDPNVGMSLHQDNSKFKLFCADTGLFVTLAFWDKSFTENVIYEKLLSDKLSANLGYIYENLVAQMLTANGNKLFYYSWAKDATHNYEIDFLLSRGAKICPIEVKSSGYKTHASLDAFCDKYSKVVSQRYLLYTKDLMNDGNTLLLPFYMIPFI
;
A
#
# COMPACT_ATOMS: atom_id res chain seq x y z
N MET A 1 17.32 -3.13 -5.24
CA MET A 1 17.01 -1.72 -5.58
C MET A 1 15.54 -1.53 -5.23
N TYR A 2 15.17 -0.44 -4.56
CA TYR A 2 13.76 -0.14 -4.31
C TYR A 2 13.19 0.65 -5.51
N PRO A 3 11.87 0.57 -5.78
CA PRO A 3 11.21 1.47 -6.70
C PRO A 3 11.41 2.93 -6.29
N LEU A 4 11.39 3.86 -7.24
CA LEU A 4 11.36 5.30 -6.94
C LEU A 4 10.17 5.59 -6.01
N ASP A 5 10.39 6.39 -4.98
CA ASP A 5 9.30 6.87 -4.15
C ASP A 5 8.51 8.00 -4.85
N TYR A 6 7.47 8.53 -4.18
CA TYR A 6 6.62 9.54 -4.79
C TYR A 6 7.39 10.86 -5.06
N GLU A 7 8.31 11.25 -4.19
CA GLU A 7 9.12 12.45 -4.36
C GLU A 7 10.10 12.29 -5.53
N GLU A 8 10.82 11.16 -5.59
CA GLU A 8 11.74 10.83 -6.69
C GLU A 8 11.00 10.75 -8.04
N PHE A 9 9.79 10.17 -8.04
CA PHE A 9 8.92 10.18 -9.21
C PHE A 9 8.56 11.60 -9.65
N ARG A 10 8.22 12.51 -8.72
CA ARG A 10 7.95 13.92 -9.04
C ARG A 10 9.19 14.61 -9.63
N TRP A 11 10.37 14.33 -9.10
CA TRP A 11 11.62 14.85 -9.68
C TRP A 11 11.84 14.36 -11.12
N ALA A 12 11.61 13.08 -11.37
CA ALA A 12 11.68 12.52 -12.72
C ALA A 12 10.70 13.19 -13.68
N MET A 13 9.51 13.60 -13.18
CA MET A 13 8.52 14.38 -13.93
C MET A 13 8.87 15.87 -14.06
N GLY A 14 10.04 16.32 -13.59
CA GLY A 14 10.48 17.72 -13.63
C GLY A 14 9.91 18.62 -12.53
N ASP A 15 9.24 18.04 -11.51
CA ASP A 15 8.63 18.80 -10.41
C ASP A 15 9.40 18.60 -9.11
N THR A 16 10.24 19.56 -8.78
CA THR A 16 11.02 19.61 -7.53
C THR A 16 10.37 20.48 -6.45
N ALA A 17 9.31 21.22 -6.79
CA ALA A 17 8.71 22.22 -5.91
C ALA A 17 7.49 21.70 -5.13
N SER A 18 6.75 20.72 -5.67
CA SER A 18 5.48 20.27 -5.08
C SER A 18 5.66 19.64 -3.71
N ILE A 19 6.62 18.75 -3.51
CA ILE A 19 6.79 18.05 -2.23
C ILE A 19 7.17 19.00 -1.10
N PRO A 20 8.15 19.91 -1.25
CA PRO A 20 8.42 20.93 -0.23
C PRO A 20 7.21 21.82 0.09
N LEU A 21 6.41 22.18 -0.93
CA LEU A 21 5.18 22.96 -0.73
C LEU A 21 4.13 22.16 0.06
N LEU A 22 3.87 20.90 -0.32
CA LEU A 22 2.93 20.02 0.37
C LEU A 22 3.33 19.80 1.84
N LYS A 23 4.65 19.70 2.11
CA LYS A 23 5.18 19.64 3.47
C LYS A 23 4.77 20.84 4.32
N GLN A 24 4.85 22.06 3.76
CA GLN A 24 4.43 23.26 4.48
C GLN A 24 2.93 23.25 4.79
N PHE A 25 2.08 22.75 3.86
CA PHE A 25 0.64 22.63 4.10
C PHE A 25 0.35 21.57 5.18
N PHE A 26 1.06 20.45 5.15
CA PHE A 26 0.97 19.41 6.16
C PHE A 26 1.35 19.95 7.55
N ASP A 27 2.50 20.60 7.68
CA ASP A 27 3.01 21.12 8.95
C ASP A 27 2.08 22.18 9.56
N LYS A 28 1.48 23.02 8.71
CA LYS A 28 0.52 24.06 9.12
C LYS A 28 -0.92 23.55 9.19
N ARG A 29 -1.19 22.28 8.84
CA ARG A 29 -2.52 21.65 8.78
C ARG A 29 -3.52 22.44 7.93
N LEU A 30 -3.08 22.91 6.76
CA LEU A 30 -3.87 23.72 5.84
C LEU A 30 -4.41 22.88 4.68
N MET A 31 -5.64 23.19 4.26
CA MET A 31 -6.24 22.64 3.05
C MET A 31 -5.55 23.19 1.80
N LEU A 32 -5.39 22.33 0.78
CA LEU A 32 -4.84 22.73 -0.52
C LEU A 32 -5.87 23.46 -1.40
N GLY A 33 -7.15 23.25 -1.15
CA GLY A 33 -8.25 23.86 -1.89
C GLY A 33 -8.30 23.41 -3.35
N GLN A 34 -8.31 24.35 -4.27
CA GLN A 34 -8.44 24.06 -5.71
C GLN A 34 -7.32 23.15 -6.26
N ALA A 35 -6.11 23.25 -5.72
CA ALA A 35 -4.97 22.44 -6.15
C ALA A 35 -5.08 20.97 -5.75
N HIS A 36 -5.93 20.62 -4.78
CA HIS A 36 -6.12 19.26 -4.29
C HIS A 36 -6.40 18.25 -5.43
N ARG A 37 -7.31 18.60 -6.36
CA ARG A 37 -7.67 17.70 -7.48
C ARG A 37 -6.47 17.40 -8.37
N THR A 38 -5.64 18.40 -8.64
CA THR A 38 -4.42 18.23 -9.44
C THR A 38 -3.44 17.30 -8.72
N LYS A 39 -3.20 17.50 -7.43
CA LYS A 39 -2.29 16.67 -6.65
C LYS A 39 -2.79 15.23 -6.51
N MET A 40 -4.09 15.01 -6.37
CA MET A 40 -4.67 13.66 -6.40
C MET A 40 -4.50 12.98 -7.77
N ARG A 41 -4.64 13.72 -8.86
CA ARG A 41 -4.40 13.18 -10.23
C ARG A 41 -2.93 12.81 -10.42
N GLU A 42 -2.01 13.64 -9.98
CA GLU A 42 -0.56 13.39 -10.02
C GLU A 42 -0.17 12.15 -9.21
N LEU A 43 -0.76 11.97 -8.02
CA LEU A 43 -0.57 10.77 -7.22
C LEU A 43 -1.13 9.52 -7.92
N ARG A 44 -2.32 9.60 -8.52
CA ARG A 44 -2.88 8.48 -9.29
C ARG A 44 -2.00 8.13 -10.49
N LEU A 45 -1.38 9.10 -11.14
CA LEU A 45 -0.39 8.82 -12.17
C LEU A 45 0.77 7.99 -11.62
N TYR A 46 1.32 8.37 -10.46
CA TYR A 46 2.33 7.56 -9.79
C TYR A 46 1.84 6.14 -9.47
N MET A 47 0.60 6.00 -8.99
CA MET A 47 0.02 4.67 -8.75
C MET A 47 -0.04 3.80 -10.01
N LEU A 48 -0.26 4.41 -11.18
CA LEU A 48 -0.42 3.70 -12.44
C LEU A 48 0.91 3.39 -13.11
N VAL A 49 1.84 4.32 -13.12
CA VAL A 49 3.19 4.15 -13.69
C VAL A 49 4.04 3.28 -12.77
N GLY A 50 3.97 3.54 -11.47
CA GLY A 50 4.85 2.96 -10.47
C GLY A 50 6.17 3.70 -10.32
N GLY A 51 7.03 3.16 -9.45
CA GLY A 51 8.38 3.66 -9.22
C GLY A 51 9.48 2.86 -9.94
N MET A 52 9.13 1.86 -10.76
CA MET A 52 10.16 1.11 -11.51
C MET A 52 10.82 2.00 -12.55
N PRO A 53 12.16 2.22 -12.51
CA PRO A 53 12.84 3.19 -13.38
C PRO A 53 12.56 2.99 -14.88
N GLN A 54 12.47 1.75 -15.33
CA GLN A 54 12.13 1.41 -16.72
C GLN A 54 10.72 1.85 -17.09
N ALA A 55 9.74 1.66 -16.19
CA ALA A 55 8.35 2.08 -16.40
C ALA A 55 8.22 3.61 -16.40
N VAL A 56 8.94 4.29 -15.50
CA VAL A 56 8.99 5.76 -15.44
C VAL A 56 9.62 6.33 -16.71
N LYS A 57 10.75 5.76 -17.17
CA LYS A 57 11.40 6.16 -18.42
C LYS A 57 10.44 6.01 -19.60
N GLU A 58 9.79 4.87 -19.75
CA GLU A 58 8.82 4.62 -20.83
C GLU A 58 7.69 5.66 -20.82
N TYR A 59 7.17 6.00 -19.63
CA TYR A 59 6.15 7.02 -19.53
C TYR A 59 6.65 8.40 -19.96
N LEU A 60 7.86 8.80 -19.57
CA LEU A 60 8.46 10.09 -19.96
C LEU A 60 8.67 10.19 -21.48
N GLU A 61 9.02 9.09 -22.14
CA GLU A 61 9.28 9.06 -23.58
C GLU A 61 8.00 9.00 -24.40
N THR A 62 6.98 8.26 -23.94
CA THR A 62 5.79 7.95 -24.76
C THR A 62 4.51 8.65 -24.30
N ASN A 63 4.42 9.06 -23.02
CA ASN A 63 3.19 9.51 -22.36
C ASN A 63 2.02 8.53 -22.57
N ASN A 64 2.30 7.23 -22.65
CA ASN A 64 1.33 6.18 -23.01
C ASN A 64 1.32 5.07 -21.97
N LEU A 65 0.24 4.97 -21.19
CA LEU A 65 0.10 4.00 -20.11
C LEU A 65 0.02 2.54 -20.59
N SER A 66 -0.44 2.28 -21.81
CA SER A 66 -0.41 0.91 -22.38
C SER A 66 1.02 0.46 -22.69
N MET A 67 1.90 1.37 -23.15
CA MET A 67 3.32 1.05 -23.33
C MET A 67 4.01 0.79 -22.00
N VAL A 68 3.71 1.61 -20.99
CA VAL A 68 4.17 1.40 -19.62
C VAL A 68 3.70 0.03 -19.07
N ASP A 69 2.45 -0.38 -19.38
CA ASP A 69 1.94 -1.69 -18.96
C ASP A 69 2.78 -2.85 -19.55
N LEU A 70 3.17 -2.77 -20.81
CA LEU A 70 4.03 -3.78 -21.42
C LEU A 70 5.37 -3.90 -20.68
N VAL A 71 6.03 -2.76 -20.39
CA VAL A 71 7.28 -2.75 -19.62
C VAL A 71 7.08 -3.37 -18.24
N LYS A 72 6.00 -3.03 -17.53
CA LYS A 72 5.70 -3.60 -16.22
C LYS A 72 5.45 -5.12 -16.29
N ARG A 73 4.78 -5.60 -17.33
CA ARG A 73 4.60 -7.04 -17.58
C ARG A 73 5.92 -7.76 -17.79
N ASP A 74 6.85 -7.16 -18.50
CA ASP A 74 8.17 -7.74 -18.70
C ASP A 74 8.96 -7.79 -17.37
N ILE A 75 8.88 -6.74 -16.54
CA ILE A 75 9.46 -6.74 -15.19
C ILE A 75 8.86 -7.87 -14.34
N ILE A 76 7.53 -8.03 -14.36
CA ILE A 76 6.86 -9.11 -13.62
C ILE A 76 7.33 -10.49 -14.12
N ARG A 77 7.44 -10.70 -15.45
CA ARG A 77 7.95 -11.96 -16.00
C ARG A 77 9.37 -12.26 -15.51
N LEU A 78 10.25 -11.27 -15.46
CA LEU A 78 11.58 -11.44 -14.88
C LEU A 78 11.54 -11.85 -13.40
N TYR A 79 10.63 -11.28 -12.61
CA TYR A 79 10.44 -11.72 -11.22
C TYR A 79 9.98 -13.16 -11.13
N LEU A 80 9.03 -13.58 -12.00
CA LEU A 80 8.53 -14.96 -12.03
C LEU A 80 9.64 -15.94 -12.43
N ASP A 81 10.49 -15.59 -13.40
CA ASP A 81 11.64 -16.39 -13.81
C ASP A 81 12.66 -16.53 -12.67
N ASP A 82 12.91 -15.47 -11.91
CA ASP A 82 13.81 -15.53 -10.75
C ASP A 82 13.20 -16.34 -9.61
N PHE A 83 11.90 -16.20 -9.34
CA PHE A 83 11.20 -17.04 -8.36
C PHE A 83 11.23 -18.51 -8.72
N GLN A 84 11.13 -18.86 -10.01
CA GLN A 84 11.22 -20.24 -10.46
C GLN A 84 12.61 -20.84 -10.25
N LYS A 85 13.69 -20.03 -10.35
CA LYS A 85 15.05 -20.48 -10.03
C LYS A 85 15.22 -20.78 -8.54
N ILE A 86 14.59 -19.97 -7.66
CA ILE A 86 14.63 -20.13 -6.21
C ILE A 86 13.72 -21.31 -5.77
N ASP A 87 12.50 -21.35 -6.30
CA ASP A 87 11.51 -22.39 -6.01
C ASP A 87 10.98 -23.04 -7.29
N PRO A 88 11.60 -24.14 -7.76
CA PRO A 88 11.14 -24.88 -8.94
C PRO A 88 9.71 -25.42 -8.83
N SER A 89 9.14 -25.49 -7.60
CA SER A 89 7.74 -25.88 -7.39
C SER A 89 6.74 -24.75 -7.70
N ARG A 90 7.23 -23.56 -8.07
CA ARG A 90 6.47 -22.36 -8.46
C ARG A 90 5.50 -21.83 -7.39
N ARG A 91 5.73 -22.15 -6.12
CA ARG A 91 4.87 -21.68 -5.01
C ARG A 91 5.07 -20.19 -4.72
N ILE A 92 6.33 -19.70 -4.79
CA ILE A 92 6.62 -18.27 -4.64
C ILE A 92 5.90 -17.48 -5.73
N GLU A 93 5.95 -17.95 -6.98
CA GLU A 93 5.21 -17.35 -8.10
C GLU A 93 3.71 -17.29 -7.82
N GLN A 94 3.11 -18.41 -7.37
CA GLN A 94 1.69 -18.46 -7.03
C GLN A 94 1.33 -17.48 -5.91
N LEU A 95 2.14 -17.41 -4.85
CA LEU A 95 1.94 -16.47 -3.75
C LEU A 95 2.00 -15.02 -4.25
N PHE A 96 2.97 -14.67 -5.09
CA PHE A 96 3.12 -13.33 -5.65
C PHE A 96 1.94 -12.93 -6.53
N LEU A 97 1.55 -13.77 -7.49
CA LEU A 97 0.45 -13.51 -8.42
C LEU A 97 -0.92 -13.38 -7.72
N ASN A 98 -1.10 -14.01 -6.55
CA ASN A 98 -2.34 -13.95 -5.79
C ASN A 98 -2.46 -12.74 -4.84
N ILE A 99 -1.46 -11.85 -4.75
CA ILE A 99 -1.51 -10.69 -3.87
C ILE A 99 -2.77 -9.84 -4.12
N PRO A 100 -3.12 -9.43 -5.35
CA PRO A 100 -4.31 -8.62 -5.59
C PRO A 100 -5.61 -9.33 -5.17
N ALA A 101 -5.74 -10.60 -5.46
CA ALA A 101 -6.93 -11.39 -5.12
C ALA A 101 -7.11 -11.53 -3.60
N GLN A 102 -6.02 -11.73 -2.86
CA GLN A 102 -6.04 -11.84 -1.39
C GLN A 102 -6.40 -10.51 -0.72
N LEU A 103 -5.86 -9.39 -1.20
CA LEU A 103 -6.20 -8.05 -0.68
C LEU A 103 -7.65 -7.66 -1.00
N ASN A 104 -8.19 -8.08 -2.16
CA ASN A 104 -9.57 -7.80 -2.54
C ASN A 104 -10.62 -8.62 -1.74
N GLN A 105 -10.21 -9.68 -1.05
CA GLN A 105 -11.15 -10.57 -0.31
C GLN A 105 -11.63 -10.01 1.04
N ASN A 106 -11.31 -8.77 1.41
CA ASN A 106 -11.59 -8.20 2.74
C ASN A 106 -11.14 -9.12 3.90
N SER A 107 -10.07 -9.87 3.68
CA SER A 107 -9.50 -10.76 4.68
C SER A 107 -8.48 -10.00 5.52
N ASN A 108 -8.57 -10.12 6.84
CA ASN A 108 -7.65 -9.46 7.79
C ASN A 108 -6.20 -9.94 7.68
N ARG A 109 -5.91 -10.86 6.77
CA ARG A 109 -4.57 -11.41 6.55
C ARG A 109 -4.46 -12.11 5.21
N TYR A 110 -3.24 -12.23 4.71
CA TYR A 110 -2.89 -13.11 3.62
C TYR A 110 -3.01 -14.59 4.05
N LYS A 111 -3.59 -15.44 3.23
CA LYS A 111 -3.83 -16.85 3.51
C LYS A 111 -2.98 -17.75 2.59
N PRO A 112 -1.69 -17.98 2.87
CA PRO A 112 -0.80 -18.68 1.95
C PRO A 112 -1.28 -20.10 1.62
N TYR A 113 -1.80 -20.83 2.59
CA TYR A 113 -2.30 -22.19 2.35
C TYR A 113 -3.52 -22.26 1.40
N SER A 114 -4.30 -21.19 1.28
CA SER A 114 -5.38 -21.12 0.28
C SER A 114 -4.86 -20.98 -1.15
N VAL A 115 -3.61 -20.57 -1.30
CA VAL A 115 -2.95 -20.35 -2.60
C VAL A 115 -2.13 -21.56 -3.01
N VAL A 116 -1.26 -22.06 -2.11
CA VAL A 116 -0.29 -23.12 -2.44
C VAL A 116 -0.70 -24.51 -1.94
N GLY A 117 -1.89 -24.62 -1.33
CA GLY A 117 -2.40 -25.88 -0.78
C GLY A 117 -1.63 -26.34 0.46
N SER A 118 -1.64 -27.64 0.71
CA SER A 118 -0.94 -28.24 1.84
C SER A 118 0.57 -28.27 1.58
N VAL A 119 1.32 -27.59 2.42
CA VAL A 119 2.79 -27.53 2.41
C VAL A 119 3.30 -27.55 3.85
N ASP A 120 4.47 -28.15 4.07
CA ASP A 120 5.12 -28.13 5.37
C ASP A 120 5.35 -26.70 5.85
N THR A 121 5.10 -26.44 7.15
CA THR A 121 5.17 -25.10 7.73
C THR A 121 6.57 -24.48 7.63
N ASN A 122 7.63 -25.26 7.84
CA ASN A 122 9.00 -24.78 7.76
C ASN A 122 9.36 -24.41 6.31
N LYS A 123 8.90 -25.24 5.36
CA LYS A 123 9.07 -24.96 3.93
C LYS A 123 8.35 -23.68 3.54
N LEU A 124 7.09 -23.50 3.95
CA LEU A 124 6.35 -22.27 3.69
C LEU A 124 7.05 -21.04 4.26
N GLN A 125 7.53 -21.13 5.51
CA GLN A 125 8.28 -20.02 6.13
C GLN A 125 9.57 -19.70 5.36
N GLY A 126 10.26 -20.70 4.83
CA GLY A 126 11.40 -20.51 3.94
C GLY A 126 11.02 -19.71 2.69
N LEU A 127 9.95 -20.13 1.98
CA LEU A 127 9.46 -19.42 0.78
C LEU A 127 9.06 -17.98 1.07
N LEU A 128 8.39 -17.70 2.19
CA LEU A 128 8.00 -16.35 2.59
C LEU A 128 9.23 -15.46 2.91
N ARG A 129 10.29 -16.02 3.51
CA ARG A 129 11.56 -15.30 3.72
C ARG A 129 12.23 -14.94 2.40
N GLU A 130 12.30 -15.88 1.45
CA GLU A 130 12.85 -15.60 0.11
C GLU A 130 12.08 -14.46 -0.58
N MET A 131 10.75 -14.43 -0.44
CA MET A 131 9.92 -13.33 -0.95
C MET A 131 10.24 -12.00 -0.25
N GLU A 132 10.39 -11.98 1.07
CA GLU A 132 10.73 -10.77 1.84
C GLU A 132 12.13 -10.26 1.46
N ASP A 133 13.09 -11.17 1.33
CA ASP A 133 14.49 -10.84 0.98
C ASP A 133 14.62 -10.36 -0.48
N SER A 134 13.77 -10.81 -1.38
CA SER A 134 13.74 -10.36 -2.78
C SER A 134 13.39 -8.88 -2.94
N LYS A 135 12.77 -8.26 -1.93
CA LYS A 135 12.26 -6.87 -1.94
C LYS A 135 11.21 -6.59 -3.01
N THR A 136 10.59 -7.64 -3.56
CA THR A 136 9.48 -7.53 -4.52
C THR A 136 8.12 -7.36 -3.82
N VAL A 137 8.08 -7.68 -2.53
CA VAL A 137 6.89 -7.62 -1.69
C VAL A 137 7.17 -6.92 -0.36
N LEU A 138 6.09 -6.45 0.29
CA LEU A 138 6.12 -5.81 1.59
C LEU A 138 5.20 -6.58 2.54
N PHE A 139 5.70 -6.87 3.73
CA PHE A 139 4.94 -7.52 4.80
C PHE A 139 4.47 -6.50 5.82
N ALA A 140 3.18 -6.50 6.14
CA ALA A 140 2.67 -5.87 7.35
C ALA A 140 2.27 -6.98 8.32
N TYR A 141 2.98 -7.10 9.44
CA TYR A 141 2.76 -8.15 10.42
C TYR A 141 1.69 -7.74 11.45
N HIS A 142 0.88 -8.70 11.89
CA HIS A 142 -0.03 -8.48 13.00
C HIS A 142 0.77 -8.29 14.30
N SER A 143 0.44 -7.27 15.09
CA SER A 143 0.96 -7.13 16.45
C SER A 143 -0.06 -7.71 17.43
N ASN A 144 0.32 -8.69 18.26
CA ASN A 144 -0.57 -9.25 19.26
C ASN A 144 -0.82 -8.28 20.44
N ASP A 145 0.10 -7.34 20.67
CA ASP A 145 -0.07 -6.20 21.58
C ASP A 145 0.33 -4.90 20.85
N PRO A 146 -0.64 -4.05 20.52
CA PRO A 146 -0.39 -2.79 19.83
C PRO A 146 0.14 -1.73 20.81
N ASN A 147 1.33 -1.95 21.34
CA ASN A 147 2.01 -1.09 22.29
C ASN A 147 3.44 -0.78 21.81
N VAL A 148 4.19 -0.03 22.59
CA VAL A 148 5.61 0.23 22.31
C VAL A 148 6.37 -1.09 22.17
N GLY A 149 7.22 -1.16 21.15
CA GLY A 149 7.98 -2.39 20.88
C GLY A 149 7.17 -3.46 20.11
N MET A 150 6.30 -3.07 19.20
CA MET A 150 5.45 -3.98 18.39
C MET A 150 6.21 -5.16 17.78
N SER A 151 7.51 -4.99 17.47
CA SER A 151 8.35 -6.10 16.97
C SER A 151 8.50 -7.24 17.97
N LEU A 152 8.37 -6.99 19.26
CA LEU A 152 8.40 -8.02 20.31
C LEU A 152 7.09 -8.84 20.36
N HIS A 153 6.02 -8.28 19.83
CA HIS A 153 4.68 -8.87 19.83
C HIS A 153 4.22 -9.24 18.40
N GLN A 154 5.16 -9.31 17.46
CA GLN A 154 4.90 -9.67 16.08
C GLN A 154 4.43 -11.12 15.97
N ASP A 155 3.31 -11.32 15.29
CA ASP A 155 2.82 -12.65 14.93
C ASP A 155 3.25 -12.98 13.49
N ASN A 156 4.28 -13.82 13.37
CA ASN A 156 4.81 -14.24 12.06
C ASN A 156 3.84 -15.12 11.25
N SER A 157 2.78 -15.64 11.87
CA SER A 157 1.76 -16.44 11.19
C SER A 157 0.61 -15.60 10.62
N LYS A 158 0.56 -14.31 11.01
CA LYS A 158 -0.48 -13.37 10.58
C LYS A 158 0.15 -12.15 9.95
N PHE A 159 -0.02 -11.98 8.66
CA PHE A 159 0.51 -10.85 7.91
C PHE A 159 -0.41 -10.48 6.75
N LYS A 160 -0.36 -9.23 6.33
CA LYS A 160 -0.82 -8.77 5.02
C LYS A 160 0.40 -8.73 4.09
N LEU A 161 0.18 -9.02 2.81
CA LEU A 161 1.21 -9.02 1.79
C LEU A 161 0.85 -8.01 0.70
N PHE A 162 1.77 -7.11 0.42
CA PHE A 162 1.64 -6.07 -0.58
C PHE A 162 2.74 -6.21 -1.64
N CYS A 163 2.49 -5.72 -2.85
CA CYS A 163 3.53 -5.58 -3.86
C CYS A 163 4.41 -4.36 -3.51
N ALA A 164 5.72 -4.49 -3.67
CA ALA A 164 6.65 -3.39 -3.37
C ALA A 164 6.48 -2.17 -4.29
N ASP A 165 5.86 -2.36 -5.46
CA ASP A 165 5.54 -1.28 -6.40
C ASP A 165 4.06 -1.30 -6.76
N THR A 166 3.37 -0.17 -6.57
CA THR A 166 1.93 -0.07 -6.83
C THR A 166 1.62 -0.10 -8.32
N GLY A 167 2.52 0.36 -9.18
CA GLY A 167 2.35 0.23 -10.64
C GLY A 167 2.37 -1.22 -11.09
N LEU A 168 3.29 -2.04 -10.56
CA LEU A 168 3.30 -3.49 -10.79
C LEU A 168 2.05 -4.14 -10.21
N PHE A 169 1.62 -3.73 -9.02
CA PHE A 169 0.39 -4.23 -8.40
C PHE A 169 -0.84 -3.99 -9.27
N VAL A 170 -0.98 -2.79 -9.87
CA VAL A 170 -2.08 -2.50 -10.81
C VAL A 170 -2.02 -3.42 -12.03
N THR A 171 -0.83 -3.65 -12.59
CA THR A 171 -0.67 -4.59 -13.72
C THR A 171 -1.04 -6.03 -13.31
N LEU A 172 -0.66 -6.47 -12.10
CA LEU A 172 -1.06 -7.78 -11.57
C LEU A 172 -2.58 -7.91 -11.38
N ALA A 173 -3.27 -6.85 -10.99
CA ALA A 173 -4.72 -6.86 -10.84
C ALA A 173 -5.48 -7.07 -12.16
N PHE A 174 -4.82 -6.81 -13.30
CA PHE A 174 -5.34 -7.04 -14.67
C PHE A 174 -4.47 -8.06 -15.45
N TRP A 175 -3.91 -9.04 -14.73
CA TRP A 175 -2.98 -10.02 -15.31
C TRP A 175 -3.66 -11.05 -16.23
N ASP A 176 -4.96 -11.19 -16.15
CA ASP A 176 -5.79 -12.09 -16.98
C ASP A 176 -5.78 -11.75 -18.47
N LYS A 177 -5.33 -10.55 -18.84
CA LYS A 177 -5.19 -10.07 -20.21
C LYS A 177 -3.73 -9.97 -20.64
N SER A 178 -3.47 -9.99 -21.93
CA SER A 178 -2.12 -9.81 -22.48
C SER A 178 -1.59 -8.38 -22.31
N PHE A 179 -2.49 -7.40 -22.19
CA PHE A 179 -2.19 -5.99 -21.88
C PHE A 179 -3.42 -5.33 -21.26
N THR A 180 -3.21 -4.21 -20.58
CA THR A 180 -4.29 -3.38 -20.03
C THR A 180 -4.53 -2.19 -20.96
N GLU A 181 -5.76 -2.03 -21.41
CA GLU A 181 -6.14 -0.97 -22.36
C GLU A 181 -6.05 0.42 -21.71
N ASN A 182 -5.66 1.43 -22.48
CA ASN A 182 -5.59 2.83 -22.03
C ASN A 182 -6.90 3.30 -21.39
N VAL A 183 -8.06 2.86 -21.87
CA VAL A 183 -9.36 3.23 -21.31
C VAL A 183 -9.53 2.81 -19.85
N ILE A 184 -8.92 1.70 -19.43
CA ILE A 184 -8.91 1.26 -18.03
C ILE A 184 -8.05 2.22 -17.19
N TYR A 185 -6.86 2.54 -17.69
CA TYR A 185 -5.95 3.49 -17.04
C TYR A 185 -6.55 4.90 -16.93
N GLU A 186 -7.23 5.38 -17.96
CA GLU A 186 -7.93 6.67 -17.95
C GLU A 186 -9.04 6.71 -16.89
N LYS A 187 -9.79 5.62 -16.74
CA LYS A 187 -10.82 5.50 -15.70
C LYS A 187 -10.21 5.48 -14.30
N LEU A 188 -9.08 4.79 -14.11
CA LEU A 188 -8.33 4.79 -12.84
C LEU A 188 -7.79 6.20 -12.53
N LEU A 189 -7.18 6.86 -13.51
CA LEU A 189 -6.62 8.20 -13.37
C LEU A 189 -7.70 9.25 -13.02
N SER A 190 -8.90 9.11 -13.59
CA SER A 190 -10.03 10.02 -13.36
C SER A 190 -10.92 9.64 -12.18
N ASP A 191 -10.62 8.56 -11.44
CA ASP A 191 -11.43 8.03 -10.33
C ASP A 191 -12.86 7.61 -10.78
N LYS A 192 -12.98 7.13 -12.00
CA LYS A 192 -14.27 6.75 -12.61
C LYS A 192 -14.43 5.24 -12.81
N LEU A 193 -13.46 4.45 -12.39
CA LEU A 193 -13.61 3.00 -12.43
C LEU A 193 -14.58 2.58 -11.30
N SER A 194 -15.65 1.89 -11.68
CA SER A 194 -16.71 1.43 -10.75
C SER A 194 -16.28 0.27 -9.83
N ALA A 195 -15.03 -0.18 -9.92
CA ALA A 195 -14.50 -1.23 -9.07
C ALA A 195 -14.13 -0.68 -7.68
N ASN A 196 -14.24 -1.52 -6.66
CA ASN A 196 -13.72 -1.22 -5.33
C ASN A 196 -12.18 -1.21 -5.40
N LEU A 197 -11.58 -0.03 -5.40
CA LEU A 197 -10.13 0.17 -5.52
C LEU A 197 -9.44 0.36 -4.17
N GLY A 198 -10.13 0.07 -3.06
CA GLY A 198 -9.57 0.23 -1.71
C GLY A 198 -8.22 -0.44 -1.56
N TYR A 199 -8.09 -1.66 -2.05
CA TYR A 199 -6.86 -2.47 -2.00
C TYR A 199 -5.68 -1.85 -2.77
N ILE A 200 -5.90 -1.07 -3.82
CA ILE A 200 -4.83 -0.35 -4.54
C ILE A 200 -4.27 0.78 -3.65
N TYR A 201 -5.16 1.51 -2.96
CA TYR A 201 -4.74 2.54 -2.02
C TYR A 201 -4.03 1.95 -0.80
N GLU A 202 -4.46 0.80 -0.28
CA GLU A 202 -3.73 0.11 0.79
C GLU A 202 -2.32 -0.27 0.34
N ASN A 203 -2.16 -0.80 -0.88
CA ASN A 203 -0.84 -1.11 -1.44
C ASN A 203 0.03 0.14 -1.59
N LEU A 204 -0.54 1.25 -2.08
CA LEU A 204 0.16 2.54 -2.18
C LEU A 204 0.65 3.01 -0.79
N VAL A 205 -0.22 2.94 0.22
CA VAL A 205 0.12 3.34 1.58
C VAL A 205 1.26 2.47 2.13
N ALA A 206 1.18 1.15 1.94
CA ALA A 206 2.25 0.23 2.35
C ALA A 206 3.58 0.60 1.69
N GLN A 207 3.60 0.85 0.38
CA GLN A 207 4.79 1.28 -0.37
C GLN A 207 5.36 2.59 0.17
N MET A 208 4.54 3.64 0.29
CA MET A 208 5.00 4.97 0.70
C MET A 208 5.47 5.00 2.16
N LEU A 209 4.79 4.30 3.07
CA LEU A 209 5.23 4.18 4.46
C LEU A 209 6.56 3.42 4.58
N THR A 210 6.75 2.38 3.78
CA THR A 210 8.02 1.63 3.74
C THR A 210 9.15 2.48 3.16
N ALA A 211 8.89 3.26 2.11
CA ALA A 211 9.87 4.19 1.54
C ALA A 211 10.36 5.22 2.59
N ASN A 212 9.48 5.63 3.52
CA ASN A 212 9.82 6.48 4.67
C ASN A 212 10.55 5.73 5.81
N GLY A 213 11.00 4.49 5.59
CA GLY A 213 11.75 3.71 6.58
C GLY A 213 10.90 3.07 7.68
N ASN A 214 9.58 3.05 7.54
CA ASN A 214 8.71 2.44 8.55
C ASN A 214 8.63 0.93 8.37
N LYS A 215 8.71 0.18 9.47
CA LYS A 215 8.28 -1.21 9.54
C LYS A 215 6.75 -1.23 9.68
N LEU A 216 6.09 -2.03 8.86
CA LEU A 216 4.64 -2.06 8.81
C LEU A 216 4.08 -3.09 9.81
N PHE A 217 3.13 -2.64 10.61
CA PHE A 217 2.29 -3.48 11.45
C PHE A 217 0.83 -3.17 11.18
N TYR A 218 -0.06 -4.11 11.50
CA TYR A 218 -1.50 -3.91 11.57
C TYR A 218 -2.06 -4.56 12.83
N TYR A 219 -3.31 -4.24 13.17
CA TYR A 219 -3.96 -4.81 14.34
C TYR A 219 -5.42 -5.11 14.05
N SER A 220 -5.88 -6.28 14.46
CA SER A 220 -7.29 -6.66 14.38
C SER A 220 -7.73 -7.33 15.67
N TRP A 221 -8.97 -7.01 16.11
CA TRP A 221 -9.56 -7.59 17.32
C TRP A 221 -11.07 -7.75 17.15
N ALA A 222 -11.68 -8.66 17.94
CA ALA A 222 -13.10 -8.91 17.87
C ALA A 222 -13.91 -7.65 18.23
N LYS A 223 -14.88 -7.30 17.38
CA LYS A 223 -15.93 -6.34 17.64
C LYS A 223 -17.12 -7.02 18.29
N ASP A 224 -17.54 -8.14 17.72
CA ASP A 224 -18.59 -9.01 18.19
C ASP A 224 -18.32 -10.47 17.76
N ALA A 225 -19.28 -11.38 17.87
CA ALA A 225 -19.10 -12.79 17.54
C ALA A 225 -18.76 -13.05 16.05
N THR A 226 -19.10 -12.12 15.16
CA THR A 226 -19.01 -12.29 13.69
C THR A 226 -18.14 -11.25 12.99
N HIS A 227 -17.85 -10.13 13.65
CA HIS A 227 -17.12 -9.00 13.06
C HIS A 227 -15.85 -8.68 13.85
N ASN A 228 -14.87 -8.14 13.13
CA ASN A 228 -13.66 -7.61 13.72
C ASN A 228 -13.54 -6.10 13.45
N TYR A 229 -12.92 -5.40 14.39
CA TYR A 229 -12.28 -4.13 14.13
C TYR A 229 -10.89 -4.37 13.54
N GLU A 230 -10.43 -3.45 12.72
CA GLU A 230 -9.08 -3.49 12.14
C GLU A 230 -8.50 -2.08 12.05
N ILE A 231 -7.22 -1.96 12.30
CA ILE A 231 -6.38 -0.80 11.97
C ILE A 231 -5.45 -1.24 10.84
N ASP A 232 -5.53 -0.58 9.71
CA ASP A 232 -4.82 -0.97 8.49
C ASP A 232 -3.31 -0.93 8.66
N PHE A 233 -2.79 0.14 9.31
CA PHE A 233 -1.38 0.26 9.64
C PHE A 233 -1.17 0.84 11.03
N LEU A 234 -0.15 0.31 11.71
CA LEU A 234 0.38 0.84 12.97
C LEU A 234 1.86 1.17 12.81
N LEU A 235 2.24 2.37 13.19
CA LEU A 235 3.63 2.81 13.16
C LEU A 235 4.15 3.10 14.56
N SER A 236 5.42 2.81 14.80
CA SER A 236 6.12 3.24 16.01
C SER A 236 6.53 4.71 15.91
N ARG A 237 6.30 5.48 16.96
CA ARG A 237 6.69 6.90 17.08
C ARG A 237 7.30 7.17 18.45
N GLY A 238 8.57 6.83 18.59
CA GLY A 238 9.27 6.89 19.88
C GLY A 238 8.60 5.97 20.89
N ALA A 239 8.14 6.55 22.02
CA ALA A 239 7.41 5.84 23.08
C ALA A 239 5.90 5.73 22.84
N LYS A 240 5.43 5.98 21.62
CA LYS A 240 4.02 6.00 21.24
C LYS A 240 3.80 5.21 19.95
N ILE A 241 2.54 4.95 19.63
CA ILE A 241 2.09 4.34 18.38
C ILE A 241 1.19 5.31 17.61
N CYS A 242 1.20 5.16 16.30
CA CYS A 242 0.41 5.97 15.38
C CYS A 242 -0.48 5.03 14.55
N PRO A 243 -1.79 4.95 14.84
CA PRO A 243 -2.74 4.19 14.02
C PRO A 243 -3.09 4.97 12.76
N ILE A 244 -3.20 4.23 11.65
CA ILE A 244 -3.56 4.74 10.33
C ILE A 244 -4.69 3.87 9.77
N GLU A 245 -5.79 4.52 9.40
CA GLU A 245 -6.92 3.95 8.67
C GLU A 245 -6.88 4.42 7.23
N VAL A 246 -7.19 3.53 6.27
CA VAL A 246 -7.20 3.82 4.82
C VAL A 246 -8.62 3.77 4.29
N LYS A 247 -9.10 4.86 3.69
CA LYS A 247 -10.46 4.96 3.12
C LYS A 247 -10.42 5.52 1.70
N SER A 248 -10.67 4.70 0.70
CA SER A 248 -10.91 5.17 -0.67
C SER A 248 -12.29 5.84 -0.81
N SER A 249 -13.25 5.44 0.03
CA SER A 249 -14.62 5.99 0.11
C SER A 249 -15.18 5.81 1.53
N GLY A 250 -16.34 6.39 1.83
CA GLY A 250 -17.03 6.15 3.10
C GLY A 250 -16.31 6.67 4.36
N TYR A 251 -15.50 7.72 4.24
CA TYR A 251 -14.61 8.24 5.29
C TYR A 251 -15.32 8.84 6.51
N LYS A 252 -16.63 9.09 6.45
CA LYS A 252 -17.41 9.67 7.56
C LYS A 252 -17.58 8.72 8.75
N THR A 253 -17.30 7.44 8.56
CA THR A 253 -17.37 6.41 9.61
C THR A 253 -16.01 5.75 9.75
N HIS A 254 -15.38 5.91 10.89
CA HIS A 254 -14.07 5.34 11.23
C HIS A 254 -14.08 4.66 12.61
N ALA A 255 -15.14 3.84 12.82
CA ALA A 255 -15.41 3.20 14.09
C ALA A 255 -14.26 2.33 14.63
N SER A 256 -13.48 1.70 13.74
CA SER A 256 -12.29 0.92 14.17
C SER A 256 -11.22 1.83 14.76
N LEU A 257 -10.94 2.96 14.09
CA LEU A 257 -9.95 3.92 14.55
C LEU A 257 -10.35 4.56 15.88
N ASP A 258 -11.63 4.92 16.04
CA ASP A 258 -12.15 5.49 17.28
C ASP A 258 -12.07 4.48 18.44
N ALA A 259 -12.60 3.27 18.24
CA ALA A 259 -12.54 2.21 19.25
C ALA A 259 -11.11 1.85 19.66
N PHE A 260 -10.17 1.87 18.70
CA PHE A 260 -8.76 1.67 18.99
C PHE A 260 -8.19 2.80 19.85
N CYS A 261 -8.43 4.04 19.46
CA CYS A 261 -7.88 5.20 20.16
C CYS A 261 -8.46 5.38 21.56
N ASP A 262 -9.71 5.01 21.78
CA ASP A 262 -10.33 4.99 23.10
C ASP A 262 -9.67 3.94 23.99
N LYS A 263 -9.50 2.71 23.47
CA LYS A 263 -8.89 1.59 24.20
C LYS A 263 -7.42 1.83 24.53
N TYR A 264 -6.67 2.42 23.62
CA TYR A 264 -5.22 2.61 23.71
C TYR A 264 -4.80 4.08 23.88
N SER A 265 -5.68 4.94 24.42
CA SER A 265 -5.50 6.38 24.51
C SER A 265 -4.17 6.83 25.15
N LYS A 266 -3.64 6.05 26.10
CA LYS A 266 -2.38 6.36 26.79
C LYS A 266 -1.14 6.21 25.90
N VAL A 267 -1.18 5.35 24.88
CA VAL A 267 -0.04 5.02 24.02
C VAL A 267 -0.17 5.58 22.59
N VAL A 268 -1.34 6.04 22.17
CA VAL A 268 -1.54 6.71 20.89
C VAL A 268 -0.94 8.11 20.92
N SER A 269 -0.17 8.47 19.87
CA SER A 269 0.37 9.82 19.65
C SER A 269 -0.57 10.66 18.79
N GLN A 270 -0.50 10.43 17.49
CA GLN A 270 -1.32 11.04 16.46
C GLN A 270 -2.09 9.92 15.77
N ARG A 271 -3.32 10.17 15.35
CA ARG A 271 -4.13 9.25 14.56
C ARG A 271 -4.43 9.84 13.19
N TYR A 272 -4.29 9.04 12.15
CA TYR A 272 -4.51 9.45 10.77
C TYR A 272 -5.60 8.63 10.11
N LEU A 273 -6.43 9.32 9.33
CA LEU A 273 -7.29 8.70 8.34
C LEU A 273 -6.83 9.17 6.95
N LEU A 274 -6.33 8.24 6.14
CA LEU A 274 -5.90 8.52 4.77
C LEU A 274 -7.07 8.37 3.81
N TYR A 275 -7.29 9.36 2.96
CA TYR A 275 -8.46 9.39 2.08
C TYR A 275 -8.26 10.19 0.79
N THR A 276 -9.30 10.25 -0.03
CA THR A 276 -9.26 10.90 -1.34
C THR A 276 -9.67 12.38 -1.34
N LYS A 277 -9.98 12.95 -0.17
CA LYS A 277 -10.36 14.38 -0.04
C LYS A 277 -9.21 15.19 0.53
N ASP A 278 -9.38 16.51 0.60
CA ASP A 278 -8.37 17.44 1.09
C ASP A 278 -8.17 17.31 2.61
N LEU A 279 -7.05 17.84 3.12
CA LEU A 279 -6.72 17.83 4.54
C LEU A 279 -7.83 18.43 5.38
N MET A 280 -8.23 17.72 6.44
CA MET A 280 -9.25 18.15 7.38
C MET A 280 -8.94 17.64 8.80
N ASN A 281 -9.30 18.42 9.82
CA ASN A 281 -9.31 17.96 11.19
C ASN A 281 -10.73 17.48 11.57
N ASP A 282 -10.85 16.28 12.11
CA ASP A 282 -12.08 15.74 12.68
C ASP A 282 -11.80 15.33 14.13
N GLY A 283 -12.11 16.22 15.07
CA GLY A 283 -11.75 16.06 16.48
C GLY A 283 -10.24 15.88 16.65
N ASN A 284 -9.83 14.71 17.16
CA ASN A 284 -8.42 14.36 17.34
C ASN A 284 -7.84 13.57 16.15
N THR A 285 -8.61 13.32 15.09
CA THR A 285 -8.18 12.60 13.90
C THR A 285 -7.77 13.59 12.82
N LEU A 286 -6.58 13.43 12.27
CA LEU A 286 -6.15 14.19 11.11
C LEU A 286 -6.47 13.38 9.85
N LEU A 287 -7.40 13.90 9.05
CA LEU A 287 -7.76 13.32 7.76
C LEU A 287 -6.81 13.87 6.70
N LEU A 288 -6.05 12.99 6.08
CA LEU A 288 -4.98 13.37 5.15
C LEU A 288 -5.25 12.82 3.75
N PRO A 289 -5.10 13.66 2.71
CA PRO A 289 -5.04 13.15 1.34
C PRO A 289 -3.81 12.25 1.15
N PHE A 290 -3.94 11.21 0.36
CA PHE A 290 -2.87 10.22 0.14
C PHE A 290 -1.52 10.81 -0.30
N TYR A 291 -1.51 11.93 -1.03
CA TYR A 291 -0.25 12.57 -1.44
C TYR A 291 0.53 13.20 -0.27
N MET A 292 -0.03 13.22 0.94
CA MET A 292 0.66 13.69 2.15
C MET A 292 1.28 12.56 2.99
N ILE A 293 1.16 11.28 2.57
CA ILE A 293 1.79 10.14 3.24
C ILE A 293 3.31 10.32 3.45
N PRO A 294 4.10 10.91 2.52
CA PRO A 294 5.53 11.11 2.74
C PRO A 294 5.90 11.90 4.00
N PHE A 295 4.95 12.55 4.63
CA PHE A 295 5.19 13.40 5.82
C PHE A 295 4.76 12.75 7.14
N ILE A 296 4.24 11.52 7.07
CA ILE A 296 3.85 10.74 8.26
C ILE A 296 5.06 10.06 8.91
#